data_84faafec6f91d18720856448db4aac13
#
_entry.id   84faafec6f91d18720856448db4aac13
#
_cell.length_a   1.000
_cell.length_b   1.000
_cell.length_c   1.000
_cell.angle_alpha   90.00
_cell.angle_beta   90.00
_cell.angle_gamma   90.00
#
_symmetry.space_group_name_H-M   'P 1'
#
loop_
_entity.id
_entity.type
_entity.pdbx_description
1 polymer ?
#
loop_
_entity_poly.entity_id
_entity_poly.type
_entity_poly.pdbx_seq_one_letter_code
_entity_poly.pdbx_strand_id
1 'polypeptide(L)'
;MEELFNGQLSFADIDAEKFLHVRRAHADRRVNAMDRLTDDVINELIQLCLPHYHIKAGETVQQGRPYTRLETMVRVHLLQVSLNLSDPEMESYLASDMVARNFCRVSSTRLFISDSTILRFRHFIEQHGLAQKFLERTVNMAAEAGACSFDMVSADGTFIEAPSSTKNKAHARDPEMASGKKANTWHFGMKEHIAACSESGIIYGTVAAPANEHDITHLGDLLKGLEKMVFLDSGYIGCAKRAEIQEIPFKDVSWYIAAKPSAWKKELSISENFGGELGQALVECVNVKRQLEHAKASVRCSIEWSFLWLKRIYGYAKGSSSKVPFNKEENGHLSCVTARSPCEPKLKRDFEEFPKVRYRGLAKNHSRALTLFALYNCYRLRKWCAPPELSC
;
A
#
# COMPACT_ATOMS: atom_id res chain seq x y z
N MET A 1 7.50 34.76 -21.03
CA MET A 1 6.44 34.15 -21.88
C MET A 1 5.56 33.15 -21.14
N GLU A 2 5.93 32.68 -19.96
CA GLU A 2 5.10 31.74 -19.15
C GLU A 2 4.04 32.42 -18.30
N GLU A 3 4.19 33.72 -17.97
CA GLU A 3 3.20 34.48 -17.21
C GLU A 3 1.98 34.93 -18.01
N LEU A 4 2.05 34.87 -19.35
CA LEU A 4 0.94 35.27 -20.25
C LEU A 4 -0.15 34.20 -20.41
N PHE A 5 0.04 32.98 -19.88
CA PHE A 5 -0.92 31.88 -19.98
C PHE A 5 -1.65 31.55 -18.66
N ASN A 6 -1.43 32.34 -17.62
CA ASN A 6 -2.18 32.19 -16.38
C ASN A 6 -3.65 32.56 -16.57
N GLY A 7 -4.48 31.57 -16.82
CA GLY A 7 -5.93 31.69 -16.84
C GLY A 7 -6.63 31.50 -18.20
N GLN A 8 -5.91 31.40 -19.29
CA GLN A 8 -6.52 31.14 -20.59
C GLN A 8 -6.44 29.65 -20.93
N LEU A 9 -7.61 28.97 -20.91
CA LEU A 9 -7.72 27.58 -21.35
C LEU A 9 -7.37 27.48 -22.84
N SER A 10 -6.46 26.58 -23.20
CA SER A 10 -6.22 26.22 -24.59
C SER A 10 -7.33 25.29 -25.10
N PHE A 11 -7.48 25.19 -26.42
CA PHE A 11 -8.40 24.19 -27.01
C PHE A 11 -8.05 22.77 -26.55
N ALA A 12 -6.77 22.46 -26.34
CA ALA A 12 -6.33 21.17 -25.82
C ALA A 12 -6.79 20.92 -24.37
N ASP A 13 -6.85 21.96 -23.55
CA ASP A 13 -7.36 21.85 -22.17
C ASP A 13 -8.87 21.60 -22.15
N ILE A 14 -9.63 22.29 -23.02
CA ILE A 14 -11.08 22.12 -23.17
C ILE A 14 -11.39 20.69 -23.65
N ASP A 15 -10.63 20.18 -24.62
CA ASP A 15 -10.82 18.81 -25.10
C ASP A 15 -10.44 17.78 -24.06
N ALA A 16 -9.36 18.03 -23.27
CA ALA A 16 -8.98 17.17 -22.17
C ALA A 16 -10.07 17.07 -21.10
N GLU A 17 -10.74 18.18 -20.77
CA GLU A 17 -11.86 18.18 -19.81
C GLU A 17 -13.08 17.38 -20.33
N LYS A 18 -13.42 17.52 -21.61
CA LYS A 18 -14.50 16.73 -22.23
C LYS A 18 -14.18 15.23 -22.17
N PHE A 19 -12.96 14.83 -22.56
CA PHE A 19 -12.52 13.44 -22.48
C PHE A 19 -12.49 12.94 -21.04
N LEU A 20 -12.08 13.75 -20.10
CA LEU A 20 -12.10 13.42 -18.68
C LEU A 20 -13.50 13.13 -18.18
N HIS A 21 -14.48 13.98 -18.55
CA HIS A 21 -15.89 13.75 -18.20
C HIS A 21 -16.43 12.43 -18.75
N VAL A 22 -16.18 12.13 -20.02
CA VAL A 22 -16.59 10.86 -20.64
C VAL A 22 -15.94 9.67 -19.94
N ARG A 23 -14.65 9.74 -19.65
CA ARG A 23 -13.92 8.67 -18.96
C ARG A 23 -14.40 8.43 -17.53
N ARG A 24 -14.78 9.49 -16.80
CA ARG A 24 -15.39 9.37 -15.46
C ARG A 24 -16.73 8.63 -15.56
N ALA A 25 -17.55 8.97 -16.55
CA ALA A 25 -18.83 8.27 -16.78
C ALA A 25 -18.66 6.78 -17.07
N HIS A 26 -17.52 6.37 -17.64
CA HIS A 26 -17.18 4.97 -17.92
C HIS A 26 -16.29 4.32 -16.83
N ALA A 27 -16.10 4.96 -15.68
CA ALA A 27 -15.26 4.47 -14.58
C ALA A 27 -13.84 4.03 -15.01
N ASP A 28 -13.21 4.81 -15.91
CA ASP A 28 -11.85 4.51 -16.39
C ASP A 28 -10.84 4.48 -15.22
N ARG A 29 -10.12 3.36 -15.06
CA ARG A 29 -9.12 3.17 -14.01
C ARG A 29 -8.07 4.27 -13.97
N ARG A 30 -7.69 4.81 -15.13
CA ARG A 30 -6.68 5.88 -15.24
C ARG A 30 -7.19 7.18 -14.64
N VAL A 31 -8.44 7.53 -14.92
CA VAL A 31 -9.10 8.71 -14.36
C VAL A 31 -9.31 8.54 -12.86
N ASN A 32 -9.76 7.38 -12.42
CA ASN A 32 -9.91 7.09 -10.99
C ASN A 32 -8.56 7.20 -10.24
N ALA A 33 -7.44 6.84 -10.89
CA ALA A 33 -6.12 7.05 -10.30
C ALA A 33 -5.77 8.54 -10.20
N MET A 34 -6.06 9.34 -11.22
CA MET A 34 -5.86 10.79 -11.20
C MET A 34 -6.73 11.48 -10.15
N ASP A 35 -8.00 11.10 -10.03
CA ASP A 35 -8.92 11.66 -9.03
C ASP A 35 -8.51 11.39 -7.58
N ARG A 36 -7.71 10.33 -7.35
CA ARG A 36 -7.11 10.06 -6.02
C ARG A 36 -5.91 10.94 -5.72
N LEU A 37 -5.21 11.40 -6.75
CA LEU A 37 -4.03 12.26 -6.67
C LEU A 37 -4.45 13.73 -6.62
N THR A 38 -5.02 14.18 -5.51
CA THR A 38 -5.41 15.58 -5.30
C THR A 38 -4.20 16.50 -5.17
N ASP A 39 -4.41 17.77 -5.40
CA ASP A 39 -3.34 18.77 -5.31
C ASP A 39 -2.71 18.81 -3.91
N ASP A 40 -3.47 18.58 -2.84
CA ASP A 40 -2.94 18.49 -1.47
C ASP A 40 -1.92 17.35 -1.34
N VAL A 41 -2.26 16.15 -1.82
CA VAL A 41 -1.36 14.98 -1.81
C VAL A 41 -0.11 15.25 -2.64
N ILE A 42 -0.28 15.87 -3.80
CA ILE A 42 0.84 16.21 -4.69
C ILE A 42 1.75 17.25 -4.03
N ASN A 43 1.17 18.28 -3.40
CA ASN A 43 1.91 19.34 -2.72
C ASN A 43 2.74 18.80 -1.55
N GLU A 44 2.23 17.84 -0.77
CA GLU A 44 3.01 17.22 0.31
C GLU A 44 4.33 16.60 -0.22
N LEU A 45 4.28 15.89 -1.33
CA LEU A 45 5.51 15.33 -1.93
C LEU A 45 6.38 16.42 -2.58
N ILE A 46 5.80 17.45 -3.17
CA ILE A 46 6.54 18.60 -3.71
C ILE A 46 7.35 19.26 -2.59
N GLN A 47 6.75 19.53 -1.44
CA GLN A 47 7.45 20.16 -0.30
C GLN A 47 8.62 19.32 0.19
N LEU A 48 8.49 18.00 0.22
CA LEU A 48 9.58 17.09 0.58
C LEU A 48 10.70 17.06 -0.47
N CYS A 49 10.37 17.25 -1.74
CA CYS A 49 11.35 17.28 -2.84
C CYS A 49 12.12 18.60 -2.94
N LEU A 50 11.48 19.73 -2.62
CA LEU A 50 12.02 21.07 -2.81
C LEU A 50 13.45 21.28 -2.27
N PRO A 51 13.82 20.83 -1.06
CA PRO A 51 15.15 21.03 -0.52
C PRO A 51 16.27 20.31 -1.29
N HIS A 52 15.90 19.30 -2.08
CA HIS A 52 16.83 18.41 -2.77
C HIS A 52 16.78 18.58 -4.30
N TYR A 53 15.73 19.17 -4.85
CA TYR A 53 15.56 19.38 -6.28
C TYR A 53 16.32 20.62 -6.72
N HIS A 54 17.22 20.48 -7.67
CA HIS A 54 18.23 21.46 -8.10
C HIS A 54 17.72 22.88 -8.35
N ILE A 55 17.42 23.58 -7.29
CA ILE A 55 17.49 25.03 -7.23
C ILE A 55 18.69 25.30 -6.32
N LYS A 56 19.88 25.35 -6.88
CA LYS A 56 20.99 25.97 -6.18
C LYS A 56 20.60 27.42 -5.99
N ALA A 57 20.14 27.74 -4.78
CA ALA A 57 19.86 29.11 -4.38
C ALA A 57 21.14 29.93 -4.65
N GLY A 58 21.08 30.85 -5.61
CA GLY A 58 22.19 31.73 -5.94
C GLY A 58 22.85 31.54 -7.32
N GLU A 59 22.56 30.48 -8.07
CA GLU A 59 23.04 30.37 -9.47
C GLU A 59 22.03 30.99 -10.42
N THR A 60 22.32 32.19 -10.89
CA THR A 60 21.43 33.03 -11.71
C THR A 60 21.33 32.64 -13.16
N VAL A 61 22.13 31.71 -13.66
CA VAL A 61 22.08 31.26 -15.09
C VAL A 61 22.41 29.78 -15.17
N GLN A 62 21.43 28.91 -15.36
CA GLN A 62 21.67 27.56 -15.84
C GLN A 62 22.08 27.61 -17.34
N GLN A 63 23.31 27.31 -17.63
CA GLN A 63 23.73 26.99 -19.01
C GLN A 63 23.19 25.60 -19.36
N GLY A 64 22.34 25.50 -20.37
CA GLY A 64 21.81 24.25 -20.87
C GLY A 64 20.30 24.19 -20.95
N ARG A 65 19.76 22.99 -21.22
CA ARG A 65 18.29 22.76 -21.24
C ARG A 65 17.71 22.93 -19.85
N PRO A 66 16.65 23.74 -19.68
CA PRO A 66 15.99 23.91 -18.38
C PRO A 66 15.46 22.57 -17.84
N TYR A 67 15.54 22.38 -16.52
CA TYR A 67 14.97 21.23 -15.87
C TYR A 67 13.45 21.20 -16.03
N THR A 68 12.89 19.99 -16.10
CA THR A 68 11.44 19.82 -16.05
C THR A 68 10.94 20.33 -14.69
N ARG A 69 9.80 21.01 -14.66
CA ARG A 69 9.21 21.54 -13.42
C ARG A 69 9.03 20.42 -12.41
N LEU A 70 9.35 20.68 -11.14
CA LEU A 70 9.21 19.71 -10.06
C LEU A 70 7.78 19.18 -9.95
N GLU A 71 6.77 20.06 -9.99
CA GLU A 71 5.37 19.68 -9.98
C GLU A 71 5.03 18.65 -11.06
N THR A 72 5.47 18.90 -12.28
CA THR A 72 5.27 17.97 -13.41
C THR A 72 5.91 16.61 -13.12
N MET A 73 7.13 16.58 -12.60
CA MET A 73 7.82 15.32 -12.31
C MET A 73 7.19 14.57 -11.16
N VAL A 74 6.71 15.26 -10.13
CA VAL A 74 5.95 14.64 -9.02
C VAL A 74 4.65 14.04 -9.52
N ARG A 75 3.86 14.77 -10.34
CA ARG A 75 2.62 14.26 -10.93
C ARG A 75 2.87 13.04 -11.81
N VAL A 76 3.89 13.09 -12.65
CA VAL A 76 4.32 11.96 -13.50
C VAL A 76 4.68 10.75 -12.65
N HIS A 77 5.48 10.93 -11.60
CA HIS A 77 5.90 9.85 -10.71
C HIS A 77 4.72 9.22 -9.97
N LEU A 78 3.86 10.02 -9.35
CA LEU A 78 2.71 9.52 -8.61
C LEU A 78 1.71 8.81 -9.54
N LEU A 79 1.47 9.34 -10.74
CA LEU A 79 0.61 8.70 -11.73
C LEU A 79 1.21 7.39 -12.24
N GLN A 80 2.51 7.37 -12.55
CA GLN A 80 3.24 6.17 -12.96
C GLN A 80 3.11 5.04 -11.93
N VAL A 81 3.37 5.36 -10.65
CA VAL A 81 3.33 4.39 -9.55
C VAL A 81 1.91 3.89 -9.33
N SER A 82 0.91 4.78 -9.38
CA SER A 82 -0.52 4.46 -9.20
C SER A 82 -1.06 3.57 -10.30
N LEU A 83 -0.61 3.73 -11.54
CA LEU A 83 -1.03 2.95 -12.70
C LEU A 83 -0.15 1.71 -12.95
N ASN A 84 0.91 1.54 -12.18
CA ASN A 84 1.88 0.46 -12.37
C ASN A 84 2.51 0.47 -13.77
N LEU A 85 2.93 1.62 -14.26
CA LEU A 85 3.60 1.75 -15.55
C LEU A 85 5.12 1.68 -15.41
N SER A 86 5.79 1.08 -16.40
CA SER A 86 7.26 1.19 -16.55
C SER A 86 7.65 2.57 -17.06
N ASP A 87 8.94 2.90 -17.00
CA ASP A 87 9.42 4.19 -17.49
C ASP A 87 9.08 4.38 -18.99
N PRO A 88 9.31 3.40 -19.91
CA PRO A 88 8.87 3.51 -21.31
C PRO A 88 7.34 3.52 -21.49
N GLU A 89 6.59 2.75 -20.69
CA GLU A 89 5.13 2.78 -20.75
C GLU A 89 4.57 4.14 -20.33
N MET A 90 5.18 4.79 -19.32
CA MET A 90 4.78 6.13 -18.89
C MET A 90 5.13 7.20 -19.92
N GLU A 91 6.30 7.10 -20.57
CA GLU A 91 6.66 7.95 -21.71
C GLU A 91 5.60 7.84 -22.83
N SER A 92 5.29 6.62 -23.25
CA SER A 92 4.28 6.35 -24.30
C SER A 92 2.89 6.84 -23.89
N TYR A 93 2.53 6.68 -22.62
CA TYR A 93 1.25 7.14 -22.09
C TYR A 93 1.15 8.67 -22.13
N LEU A 94 2.20 9.39 -21.71
CA LEU A 94 2.25 10.84 -21.80
C LEU A 94 2.29 11.36 -23.25
N ALA A 95 2.87 10.59 -24.17
CA ALA A 95 2.90 10.96 -25.57
C ALA A 95 1.52 10.86 -26.27
N SER A 96 0.70 9.88 -25.87
CA SER A 96 -0.53 9.53 -26.56
C SER A 96 -1.81 9.99 -25.86
N ASP A 97 -1.78 10.28 -24.55
CA ASP A 97 -2.97 10.57 -23.76
C ASP A 97 -3.02 12.04 -23.31
N MET A 98 -3.94 12.79 -23.89
CA MET A 98 -4.15 14.21 -23.61
C MET A 98 -4.57 14.46 -22.16
N VAL A 99 -5.39 13.58 -21.57
CA VAL A 99 -5.84 13.72 -20.19
C VAL A 99 -4.68 13.54 -19.22
N ALA A 100 -3.80 12.55 -19.49
CA ALA A 100 -2.59 12.36 -18.68
C ALA A 100 -1.62 13.54 -18.80
N ARG A 101 -1.46 14.10 -19.99
CA ARG A 101 -0.63 15.30 -20.20
C ARG A 101 -1.15 16.49 -19.42
N ASN A 102 -2.46 16.74 -19.50
CA ASN A 102 -3.10 17.83 -18.77
C ASN A 102 -2.96 17.63 -17.26
N PHE A 103 -3.25 16.47 -16.74
CA PHE A 103 -3.06 16.11 -15.34
C PHE A 103 -1.60 16.36 -14.87
N CYS A 104 -0.63 15.98 -15.69
CA CYS A 104 0.80 16.15 -15.37
C CYS A 104 1.32 17.57 -15.64
N ARG A 105 0.46 18.54 -16.01
CA ARG A 105 0.85 19.90 -16.38
C ARG A 105 1.85 19.98 -17.52
N VAL A 106 1.78 19.03 -18.47
CA VAL A 106 2.57 18.99 -19.69
C VAL A 106 1.84 19.75 -20.79
N SER A 107 1.73 21.06 -20.65
CA SER A 107 0.88 21.92 -21.49
C SER A 107 1.41 22.15 -22.91
N SER A 108 2.72 22.01 -23.13
CA SER A 108 3.32 22.27 -24.44
C SER A 108 3.45 20.99 -25.26
N THR A 109 3.04 21.02 -26.53
CA THR A 109 3.32 19.96 -27.50
C THR A 109 4.81 19.74 -27.73
N ARG A 110 5.65 20.71 -27.39
CA ARG A 110 7.11 20.66 -27.49
C ARG A 110 7.76 20.03 -26.27
N LEU A 111 7.06 19.93 -25.14
CA LEU A 111 7.60 19.30 -23.94
C LEU A 111 7.42 17.78 -24.04
N PHE A 112 8.56 17.11 -24.22
CA PHE A 112 8.65 15.66 -24.23
C PHE A 112 9.38 15.19 -22.97
N ILE A 113 8.78 14.27 -22.24
CA ILE A 113 9.34 13.67 -21.03
C ILE A 113 9.76 12.24 -21.39
N SER A 114 11.05 12.03 -21.54
CA SER A 114 11.62 10.73 -21.89
C SER A 114 11.62 9.77 -20.70
N ASP A 115 11.65 8.47 -20.99
CA ASP A 115 11.84 7.39 -20.03
C ASP A 115 13.06 7.61 -19.13
N SER A 116 14.17 8.10 -19.70
CA SER A 116 15.39 8.42 -18.97
C SER A 116 15.23 9.59 -18.00
N THR A 117 14.34 10.55 -18.29
CA THR A 117 14.00 11.64 -17.36
C THR A 117 13.16 11.10 -16.22
N ILE A 118 12.20 10.23 -16.50
CA ILE A 118 11.37 9.54 -15.51
C ILE A 118 12.24 8.68 -14.59
N LEU A 119 13.15 7.88 -15.18
CA LEU A 119 14.11 7.06 -14.45
C LEU A 119 14.98 7.90 -13.49
N ARG A 120 15.52 9.04 -13.97
CA ARG A 120 16.34 9.93 -13.12
C ARG A 120 15.56 10.51 -11.96
N PHE A 121 14.29 10.87 -12.15
CA PHE A 121 13.46 11.37 -11.08
C PHE A 121 13.15 10.28 -10.06
N ARG A 122 12.90 9.06 -10.50
CA ARG A 122 12.72 7.92 -9.58
C ARG A 122 13.97 7.66 -8.74
N HIS A 123 15.16 7.67 -9.36
CA HIS A 123 16.43 7.57 -8.63
C HIS A 123 16.64 8.73 -7.65
N PHE A 124 16.19 9.94 -7.99
CA PHE A 124 16.22 11.08 -7.09
C PHE A 124 15.34 10.82 -5.84
N ILE A 125 14.12 10.30 -5.99
CA ILE A 125 13.25 9.91 -4.88
C ILE A 125 13.94 8.84 -4.00
N GLU A 126 14.53 7.82 -4.62
CA GLU A 126 15.25 6.74 -3.95
C GLU A 126 16.47 7.27 -3.17
N GLN A 127 17.32 8.06 -3.81
CA GLN A 127 18.57 8.59 -3.26
C GLN A 127 18.37 9.46 -2.01
N HIS A 128 17.30 10.23 -1.98
CA HIS A 128 16.98 11.13 -0.86
C HIS A 128 16.01 10.54 0.17
N GLY A 129 15.61 9.27 0.00
CA GLY A 129 14.68 8.58 0.90
C GLY A 129 13.30 9.25 0.96
N LEU A 130 12.88 9.92 -0.13
CA LEU A 130 11.69 10.75 -0.14
C LEU A 130 10.40 9.94 -0.02
N ALA A 131 10.39 8.70 -0.46
CA ALA A 131 9.25 7.81 -0.30
C ALA A 131 8.98 7.48 1.17
N GLN A 132 10.02 7.24 1.97
CA GLN A 132 9.92 7.03 3.41
C GLN A 132 9.41 8.30 4.11
N LYS A 133 10.00 9.45 3.81
CA LYS A 133 9.57 10.75 4.35
C LYS A 133 8.12 11.07 3.99
N PHE A 134 7.68 10.69 2.79
CA PHE A 134 6.29 10.87 2.36
C PHE A 134 5.33 10.01 3.18
N LEU A 135 5.66 8.74 3.43
CA LEU A 135 4.88 7.89 4.32
C LEU A 135 4.81 8.50 5.73
N GLU A 136 5.93 8.89 6.31
CA GLU A 136 6.00 9.51 7.64
C GLU A 136 5.16 10.80 7.72
N ARG A 137 5.20 11.63 6.67
CA ARG A 137 4.35 12.83 6.60
C ARG A 137 2.88 12.49 6.64
N THR A 138 2.44 11.47 5.89
CA THR A 138 1.04 11.03 5.90
C THR A 138 0.61 10.46 7.25
N VAL A 139 1.51 9.79 7.98
CA VAL A 139 1.26 9.31 9.34
C VAL A 139 1.09 10.48 10.32
N ASN A 140 1.94 11.51 10.21
CA ASN A 140 1.83 12.70 11.04
C ASN A 140 0.50 13.44 10.78
N MET A 141 0.13 13.61 9.51
CA MET A 141 -1.18 14.18 9.14
C MET A 141 -2.35 13.38 9.74
N ALA A 142 -2.24 12.05 9.73
CA ALA A 142 -3.27 11.18 10.32
C ALA A 142 -3.32 11.29 11.85
N ALA A 143 -2.18 11.44 12.51
CA ALA A 143 -2.11 11.67 13.94
C ALA A 143 -2.70 13.04 14.33
N GLU A 144 -2.36 14.09 13.58
CA GLU A 144 -2.90 15.45 13.75
C GLU A 144 -4.43 15.47 13.58
N ALA A 145 -4.97 14.68 12.67
CA ALA A 145 -6.41 14.54 12.44
C ALA A 145 -7.11 13.55 13.40
N GLY A 146 -6.39 12.96 14.36
CA GLY A 146 -6.94 11.96 15.28
C GLY A 146 -7.25 10.59 14.62
N ALA A 147 -6.80 10.38 13.40
CA ALA A 147 -7.04 9.13 12.66
C ALA A 147 -6.03 8.01 13.01
N CYS A 148 -4.99 8.31 13.76
CA CYS A 148 -4.00 7.33 14.20
C CYS A 148 -3.59 7.60 15.66
N SER A 149 -4.22 6.86 16.58
CA SER A 149 -3.95 6.94 18.02
C SER A 149 -2.86 5.96 18.48
N PHE A 150 -2.50 4.98 17.67
CA PHE A 150 -1.66 3.82 18.00
C PHE A 150 -2.22 2.93 19.11
N ASP A 151 -3.44 3.15 19.59
CA ASP A 151 -4.03 2.35 20.68
C ASP A 151 -4.28 0.91 20.24
N MET A 152 -4.84 0.73 19.05
CA MET A 152 -5.12 -0.58 18.46
C MET A 152 -4.41 -0.71 17.13
N VAL A 153 -3.48 -1.63 17.04
CA VAL A 153 -2.69 -1.84 15.82
C VAL A 153 -2.71 -3.29 15.37
N SER A 154 -2.57 -3.50 14.08
CA SER A 154 -2.40 -4.82 13.49
C SER A 154 -1.11 -4.84 12.68
N ALA A 155 -0.38 -5.96 12.73
CA ALA A 155 0.80 -6.17 11.88
C ALA A 155 0.68 -7.50 11.12
N ASP A 156 1.12 -7.49 9.88
CA ASP A 156 1.13 -8.68 9.02
C ASP A 156 2.13 -8.52 7.88
N GLY A 157 2.52 -9.64 7.26
CA GLY A 157 3.41 -9.69 6.12
C GLY A 157 2.71 -10.17 4.85
N THR A 158 3.04 -9.57 3.71
CA THR A 158 2.52 -10.01 2.43
C THR A 158 3.63 -10.42 1.48
N PHE A 159 3.41 -11.54 0.80
CA PHE A 159 4.34 -12.07 -0.17
C PHE A 159 4.22 -11.35 -1.51
N ILE A 160 5.36 -10.99 -2.12
CA ILE A 160 5.46 -10.37 -3.45
C ILE A 160 6.48 -11.17 -4.26
N GLU A 161 6.04 -11.78 -5.36
CA GLU A 161 6.92 -12.59 -6.20
C GLU A 161 7.90 -11.76 -7.00
N ALA A 162 9.08 -12.32 -7.24
CA ALA A 162 10.06 -11.82 -8.17
C ALA A 162 10.19 -12.74 -9.40
N PRO A 163 10.68 -12.22 -10.54
CA PRO A 163 11.01 -13.06 -11.68
C PRO A 163 12.07 -14.12 -11.30
N SER A 164 11.69 -15.38 -11.39
CA SER A 164 12.58 -16.51 -11.06
C SER A 164 13.44 -16.98 -12.23
N SER A 165 13.24 -16.42 -13.43
CA SER A 165 13.97 -16.82 -14.64
C SER A 165 15.43 -16.34 -14.59
N THR A 166 16.34 -17.22 -14.99
CA THR A 166 17.76 -16.92 -15.21
C THR A 166 18.08 -16.55 -16.65
N LYS A 167 17.05 -16.40 -17.52
CA LYS A 167 17.21 -16.01 -18.93
C LYS A 167 17.42 -14.50 -19.10
N ASN A 168 18.10 -13.86 -18.16
CA ASN A 168 18.48 -12.45 -18.23
C ASN A 168 19.96 -12.32 -18.60
N LYS A 169 20.41 -11.11 -18.91
CA LYS A 169 21.81 -10.83 -19.28
C LYS A 169 22.84 -11.30 -18.23
N ALA A 170 22.45 -11.31 -16.96
CA ALA A 170 23.32 -11.73 -15.85
C ALA A 170 23.26 -13.25 -15.56
N HIS A 171 22.43 -14.00 -16.27
CA HIS A 171 22.17 -15.43 -16.05
C HIS A 171 21.93 -15.80 -14.57
N ALA A 172 21.41 -14.87 -13.76
CA ALA A 172 21.23 -15.03 -12.33
C ALA A 172 19.89 -14.44 -11.87
N ARG A 173 19.34 -15.05 -10.84
CA ARG A 173 18.20 -14.48 -10.10
C ARG A 173 18.66 -13.24 -9.33
N ASP A 174 17.69 -12.48 -8.80
CA ASP A 174 17.98 -11.35 -7.92
C ASP A 174 18.59 -11.88 -6.60
N PRO A 175 19.81 -11.44 -6.21
CA PRO A 175 20.48 -11.96 -5.00
C PRO A 175 19.84 -11.46 -3.70
N GLU A 176 19.10 -10.34 -3.74
CA GLU A 176 18.39 -9.80 -2.57
C GLU A 176 17.02 -10.46 -2.35
N MET A 177 16.59 -11.32 -3.27
CA MET A 177 15.34 -12.06 -3.19
C MET A 177 15.60 -13.51 -2.79
N ALA A 178 14.64 -14.14 -2.12
CA ALA A 178 14.77 -15.51 -1.66
C ALA A 178 13.54 -16.36 -1.98
N SER A 179 13.67 -17.69 -1.82
CA SER A 179 12.55 -18.61 -1.94
C SER A 179 11.90 -18.81 -0.58
N GLY A 180 10.61 -18.54 -0.49
CA GLY A 180 9.79 -18.81 0.69
C GLY A 180 8.68 -19.82 0.37
N LYS A 181 8.23 -20.58 1.36
CA LYS A 181 7.13 -21.53 1.22
C LYS A 181 5.86 -20.93 1.78
N LYS A 182 4.79 -20.90 0.96
CA LYS A 182 3.44 -20.50 1.39
C LYS A 182 2.51 -21.68 1.14
N ALA A 183 1.89 -22.21 2.19
CA ALA A 183 1.20 -23.49 2.16
C ALA A 183 2.14 -24.59 1.62
N ASN A 184 1.81 -25.26 0.51
CA ASN A 184 2.66 -26.27 -0.10
C ASN A 184 3.41 -25.80 -1.36
N THR A 185 3.36 -24.50 -1.69
CA THR A 185 3.98 -23.95 -2.90
C THR A 185 5.19 -23.09 -2.55
N TRP A 186 6.26 -23.25 -3.34
CA TRP A 186 7.45 -22.42 -3.26
C TRP A 186 7.31 -21.19 -4.15
N HIS A 187 7.61 -20.03 -3.58
CA HIS A 187 7.61 -18.76 -4.26
C HIS A 187 8.97 -18.09 -4.12
N PHE A 188 9.44 -17.46 -5.19
CA PHE A 188 10.68 -16.69 -5.17
C PHE A 188 10.33 -15.19 -5.15
N GLY A 189 10.86 -14.43 -4.20
CA GLY A 189 10.56 -13.01 -4.10
C GLY A 189 10.93 -12.38 -2.76
N MET A 190 10.13 -11.40 -2.37
CA MET A 190 10.27 -10.63 -1.14
C MET A 190 8.95 -10.63 -0.34
N LYS A 191 9.02 -10.14 0.88
CA LYS A 191 7.86 -9.82 1.70
C LYS A 191 7.85 -8.34 2.04
N GLU A 192 6.67 -7.75 2.04
CA GLU A 192 6.42 -6.45 2.66
C GLU A 192 5.66 -6.69 3.96
N HIS A 193 6.27 -6.29 5.06
CA HIS A 193 5.66 -6.30 6.38
C HIS A 193 5.13 -4.91 6.67
N ILE A 194 3.93 -4.82 7.22
CA ILE A 194 3.31 -3.54 7.57
C ILE A 194 2.71 -3.60 8.97
N ALA A 195 2.71 -2.45 9.63
CA ALA A 195 1.90 -2.18 10.82
C ALA A 195 0.95 -1.04 10.53
N ALA A 196 -0.31 -1.22 10.91
CA ALA A 196 -1.38 -0.25 10.65
C ALA A 196 -2.27 -0.06 11.86
N CYS A 197 -2.80 1.14 12.04
CA CYS A 197 -3.86 1.43 12.99
C CYS A 197 -5.12 0.66 12.62
N SER A 198 -5.64 -0.19 13.51
CA SER A 198 -6.74 -1.11 13.18
C SER A 198 -8.05 -0.41 12.88
N GLU A 199 -8.31 0.76 13.47
CA GLU A 199 -9.54 1.53 13.26
C GLU A 199 -9.56 2.27 11.92
N SER A 200 -8.50 3.04 11.65
CA SER A 200 -8.43 3.86 10.44
C SER A 200 -7.83 3.13 9.25
N GLY A 201 -7.04 2.07 9.49
CA GLY A 201 -6.23 1.39 8.48
C GLY A 201 -4.99 2.18 8.04
N ILE A 202 -4.62 3.25 8.75
CA ILE A 202 -3.40 4.05 8.45
C ILE A 202 -2.16 3.20 8.69
N ILE A 203 -1.34 3.03 7.67
CA ILE A 203 -0.07 2.30 7.72
C ILE A 203 1.00 3.24 8.27
N TYR A 204 1.66 2.84 9.37
CA TYR A 204 2.69 3.66 10.01
C TYR A 204 4.06 3.00 10.10
N GLY A 205 4.14 1.68 9.99
CA GLY A 205 5.37 0.90 9.96
C GLY A 205 5.44 0.02 8.72
N THR A 206 6.61 -0.06 8.09
CA THR A 206 6.83 -0.90 6.91
C THR A 206 8.26 -1.41 6.87
N VAL A 207 8.44 -2.68 6.49
CA VAL A 207 9.74 -3.32 6.32
C VAL A 207 9.69 -4.27 5.13
N ALA A 208 10.68 -4.16 4.24
CA ALA A 208 10.89 -5.11 3.16
C ALA A 208 11.95 -6.15 3.51
N ALA A 209 11.68 -7.41 3.29
CA ALA A 209 12.59 -8.50 3.60
C ALA A 209 12.58 -9.59 2.50
N PRO A 210 13.64 -10.41 2.37
CA PRO A 210 13.62 -11.59 1.52
C PRO A 210 12.52 -12.56 1.96
N ALA A 211 11.94 -13.29 1.00
CA ALA A 211 10.78 -14.13 1.26
C ALA A 211 11.00 -15.32 2.21
N ASN A 212 12.25 -15.71 2.47
CA ASN A 212 12.60 -16.79 3.40
C ASN A 212 12.63 -16.36 4.87
N GLU A 213 12.60 -15.04 5.15
CA GLU A 213 12.60 -14.56 6.52
C GLU A 213 11.22 -14.70 7.16
N HIS A 214 11.20 -15.00 8.46
CA HIS A 214 9.95 -15.16 9.20
C HIS A 214 9.37 -13.80 9.59
N ASP A 215 8.06 -13.67 9.51
CA ASP A 215 7.36 -12.40 9.77
C ASP A 215 7.62 -11.88 11.18
N ILE A 216 7.79 -12.77 12.16
CA ILE A 216 8.06 -12.44 13.56
C ILE A 216 9.40 -11.69 13.77
N THR A 217 10.39 -11.88 12.88
CA THR A 217 11.72 -11.25 13.02
C THR A 217 11.68 -9.75 12.74
N HIS A 218 10.70 -9.29 11.95
CA HIS A 218 10.57 -7.88 11.57
C HIS A 218 9.56 -7.11 12.43
N LEU A 219 8.94 -7.78 13.40
CA LEU A 219 7.93 -7.12 14.24
C LEU A 219 8.52 -5.96 15.05
N GLY A 220 9.75 -6.11 15.54
CA GLY A 220 10.44 -5.06 16.29
C GLY A 220 10.67 -3.79 15.48
N ASP A 221 10.99 -3.93 14.19
CA ASP A 221 11.21 -2.81 13.28
C ASP A 221 9.90 -2.09 12.89
N LEU A 222 8.76 -2.77 13.02
CA LEU A 222 7.45 -2.23 12.69
C LEU A 222 6.83 -1.40 13.81
N LEU A 223 7.09 -1.78 15.07
CA LEU A 223 6.47 -1.16 16.24
C LEU A 223 7.28 0.03 16.75
N LYS A 224 6.59 1.02 17.33
CA LYS A 224 7.20 2.28 17.82
C LYS A 224 7.19 2.42 19.33
N GLY A 225 6.63 1.44 20.07
CA GLY A 225 6.49 1.51 21.53
C GLY A 225 5.33 2.38 22.03
N LEU A 226 4.49 2.85 21.11
CA LEU A 226 3.30 3.65 21.41
C LEU A 226 2.03 2.81 21.49
N GLU A 227 2.12 1.57 21.05
CA GLU A 227 1.01 0.63 20.88
C GLU A 227 0.52 0.12 22.25
N LYS A 228 -0.81 0.10 22.45
CA LYS A 228 -1.46 -0.47 23.64
C LYS A 228 -1.99 -1.88 23.39
N MET A 229 -2.55 -2.12 22.21
CA MET A 229 -3.10 -3.41 21.80
C MET A 229 -2.57 -3.80 20.42
N VAL A 230 -1.90 -4.93 20.33
CA VAL A 230 -1.28 -5.42 19.09
C VAL A 230 -1.94 -6.72 18.66
N PHE A 231 -2.58 -6.71 17.47
CA PHE A 231 -3.30 -7.84 16.90
C PHE A 231 -2.46 -8.52 15.82
N LEU A 232 -2.16 -9.79 16.03
CA LEU A 232 -1.24 -10.56 15.20
C LEU A 232 -1.84 -11.91 14.81
N ASP A 233 -1.31 -12.50 13.75
CA ASP A 233 -1.67 -13.87 13.38
C ASP A 233 -0.92 -14.91 14.24
N SER A 234 -1.24 -16.20 14.04
CA SER A 234 -0.61 -17.31 14.76
C SER A 234 0.87 -17.50 14.45
N GLY A 235 1.40 -16.89 13.39
CA GLY A 235 2.82 -16.92 13.04
C GLY A 235 3.70 -16.13 14.01
N TYR A 236 3.09 -15.21 14.76
CA TYR A 236 3.77 -14.36 15.73
C TYR A 236 3.74 -14.90 17.16
N ILE A 237 3.30 -16.14 17.38
CA ILE A 237 3.28 -16.75 18.72
C ILE A 237 4.69 -16.72 19.33
N GLY A 238 4.79 -16.12 20.54
CA GLY A 238 6.05 -15.97 21.25
C GLY A 238 6.81 -14.67 21.00
N CYS A 239 6.26 -13.75 20.19
CA CYS A 239 6.91 -12.46 19.89
C CYS A 239 7.28 -11.65 21.14
N ALA A 240 6.42 -11.62 22.16
CA ALA A 240 6.66 -10.88 23.40
C ALA A 240 7.93 -11.30 24.17
N LYS A 241 8.47 -12.49 23.89
CA LYS A 241 9.67 -13.03 24.55
C LYS A 241 10.96 -12.74 23.78
N ARG A 242 10.86 -12.16 22.59
CA ARG A 242 12.03 -11.88 21.73
C ARG A 242 12.76 -10.64 22.25
N ALA A 243 14.10 -10.66 22.18
CA ALA A 243 14.94 -9.59 22.68
C ALA A 243 14.61 -8.25 22.01
N GLU A 244 14.47 -8.25 20.69
CA GLU A 244 14.14 -7.06 19.89
C GLU A 244 12.78 -6.42 20.26
N ILE A 245 11.84 -7.19 20.80
CA ILE A 245 10.56 -6.67 21.29
C ILE A 245 10.68 -6.16 22.73
N GLN A 246 11.52 -6.81 23.56
CA GLN A 246 11.73 -6.40 24.94
C GLN A 246 12.55 -5.11 25.05
N GLU A 247 13.34 -4.78 24.03
CA GLU A 247 14.09 -3.52 23.94
C GLU A 247 13.21 -2.32 23.61
N ILE A 248 11.99 -2.55 23.06
CA ILE A 248 11.05 -1.47 22.75
C ILE A 248 10.43 -0.95 24.05
N PRO A 249 10.47 0.37 24.34
CA PRO A 249 9.97 0.93 25.58
C PRO A 249 8.44 1.05 25.63
N PHE A 250 7.74 -0.06 25.55
CA PHE A 250 6.30 -0.07 25.73
C PHE A 250 5.92 0.35 27.15
N LYS A 251 4.91 1.21 27.28
CA LYS A 251 4.38 1.58 28.61
C LYS A 251 3.48 0.48 29.17
N ASP A 252 2.57 0.00 28.34
CA ASP A 252 1.63 -1.08 28.68
C ASP A 252 1.10 -1.65 27.35
N VAL A 253 1.54 -2.84 26.98
CA VAL A 253 1.15 -3.46 25.72
C VAL A 253 0.46 -4.80 25.94
N SER A 254 -0.70 -4.98 25.34
CA SER A 254 -1.46 -6.22 25.31
C SER A 254 -1.35 -6.90 23.95
N TRP A 255 -0.94 -8.17 23.96
CA TRP A 255 -0.74 -8.97 22.76
C TRP A 255 -1.95 -9.84 22.46
N TYR A 256 -2.61 -9.61 21.34
CA TYR A 256 -3.76 -10.36 20.85
C TYR A 256 -3.37 -11.24 19.65
N ILE A 257 -2.70 -12.35 19.94
CA ILE A 257 -2.21 -13.28 18.92
C ILE A 257 -3.29 -14.33 18.66
N ALA A 258 -3.57 -14.59 17.38
CA ALA A 258 -4.54 -15.61 16.97
C ALA A 258 -4.05 -17.02 17.34
N ALA A 259 -4.95 -17.84 17.85
CA ALA A 259 -4.66 -19.23 18.18
C ALA A 259 -4.54 -20.09 16.89
N LYS A 260 -3.69 -21.12 16.94
CA LYS A 260 -3.57 -22.06 15.82
C LYS A 260 -4.86 -22.89 15.69
N PRO A 261 -5.38 -23.13 14.47
CA PRO A 261 -6.59 -23.92 14.26
C PRO A 261 -6.54 -25.33 14.86
N SER A 262 -5.34 -25.94 14.95
CA SER A 262 -5.14 -27.25 15.56
C SER A 262 -5.37 -27.25 17.07
N ALA A 263 -5.09 -26.15 17.75
CA ALA A 263 -5.33 -26.03 19.19
C ALA A 263 -6.84 -26.09 19.51
N TRP A 264 -7.64 -25.40 18.71
CA TRP A 264 -9.11 -25.39 18.83
C TRP A 264 -9.74 -26.77 18.68
N LYS A 265 -9.31 -27.53 17.64
CA LYS A 265 -9.82 -28.88 17.40
C LYS A 265 -9.52 -29.80 18.59
N LYS A 266 -8.35 -29.64 19.20
CA LYS A 266 -7.96 -30.43 20.38
C LYS A 266 -8.78 -30.03 21.62
N GLU A 267 -8.96 -28.73 21.88
CA GLU A 267 -9.77 -28.27 23.03
C GLU A 267 -11.23 -28.70 22.90
N LEU A 268 -11.82 -28.59 21.70
CA LEU A 268 -13.18 -29.01 21.43
C LEU A 268 -13.35 -30.53 21.65
N SER A 269 -12.45 -31.34 21.10
CA SER A 269 -12.51 -32.79 21.26
C SER A 269 -12.37 -33.23 22.74
N ILE A 270 -11.59 -32.51 23.53
CA ILE A 270 -11.46 -32.77 24.96
C ILE A 270 -12.81 -32.42 25.67
N SER A 271 -13.38 -31.26 25.38
CA SER A 271 -14.64 -30.84 26.03
C SER A 271 -15.82 -31.76 25.71
N GLU A 272 -15.88 -32.32 24.51
CA GLU A 272 -16.94 -33.27 24.08
C GLU A 272 -16.80 -34.65 24.75
N ASN A 273 -15.62 -35.00 25.24
CA ASN A 273 -15.40 -36.27 25.95
C ASN A 273 -15.84 -36.24 27.41
N PHE A 274 -16.20 -35.10 27.98
CA PHE A 274 -16.70 -34.95 29.32
C PHE A 274 -18.24 -34.90 29.31
N GLY A 275 -18.90 -35.75 30.08
CA GLY A 275 -20.36 -35.76 30.25
C GLY A 275 -20.83 -34.89 31.40
N GLY A 276 -22.16 -34.65 31.48
CA GLY A 276 -22.80 -33.95 32.57
C GLY A 276 -22.56 -32.44 32.60
N GLU A 277 -22.77 -31.82 33.76
CA GLU A 277 -22.65 -30.37 33.96
C GLU A 277 -21.21 -29.85 33.65
N LEU A 278 -20.19 -30.62 34.00
CA LEU A 278 -18.80 -30.27 33.72
C LEU A 278 -18.54 -30.21 32.23
N GLY A 279 -19.05 -31.17 31.45
CA GLY A 279 -18.92 -31.15 29.99
C GLY A 279 -19.59 -29.93 29.36
N GLN A 280 -20.77 -29.59 29.81
CA GLN A 280 -21.50 -28.39 29.36
C GLN A 280 -20.72 -27.11 29.66
N ALA A 281 -20.19 -26.95 30.87
CA ALA A 281 -19.38 -25.79 31.25
C ALA A 281 -18.10 -25.67 30.41
N LEU A 282 -17.43 -26.80 30.12
CA LEU A 282 -16.25 -26.82 29.25
C LEU A 282 -16.59 -26.42 27.82
N VAL A 283 -17.67 -26.89 27.24
CA VAL A 283 -18.15 -26.48 25.91
C VAL A 283 -18.46 -25.00 25.87
N GLU A 284 -19.10 -24.46 26.91
CA GLU A 284 -19.36 -23.02 27.00
C GLU A 284 -18.08 -22.18 27.06
N CYS A 285 -17.10 -22.60 27.87
CA CYS A 285 -15.75 -21.96 27.85
C CYS A 285 -15.09 -21.97 26.49
N VAL A 286 -15.16 -23.08 25.75
CA VAL A 286 -14.63 -23.17 24.39
C VAL A 286 -15.36 -22.23 23.44
N ASN A 287 -16.67 -22.09 23.57
CA ASN A 287 -17.48 -21.18 22.77
C ASN A 287 -17.11 -19.71 23.03
N VAL A 288 -16.93 -19.31 24.30
CA VAL A 288 -16.47 -17.97 24.66
C VAL A 288 -15.08 -17.67 24.09
N LYS A 289 -14.15 -18.60 24.20
CA LYS A 289 -12.83 -18.49 23.58
C LYS A 289 -12.94 -18.32 22.05
N ARG A 290 -13.82 -19.07 21.39
CA ARG A 290 -14.07 -18.99 19.96
C ARG A 290 -14.60 -17.60 19.55
N GLN A 291 -15.49 -17.02 20.33
CA GLN A 291 -16.00 -15.67 20.13
C GLN A 291 -14.86 -14.64 20.25
N LEU A 292 -13.99 -14.80 21.24
CA LEU A 292 -12.82 -13.92 21.41
C LEU A 292 -11.87 -14.01 20.20
N GLU A 293 -11.59 -15.22 19.70
CA GLU A 293 -10.76 -15.38 18.50
C GLU A 293 -11.40 -14.78 17.25
N HIS A 294 -12.72 -14.89 17.13
CA HIS A 294 -13.45 -14.23 16.05
C HIS A 294 -13.32 -12.70 16.14
N ALA A 295 -13.42 -12.13 17.34
CA ALA A 295 -13.23 -10.71 17.57
C ALA A 295 -11.79 -10.26 17.19
N LYS A 296 -10.76 -11.00 17.63
CA LYS A 296 -9.37 -10.73 17.23
C LYS A 296 -9.20 -10.77 15.71
N ALA A 297 -9.78 -11.77 15.04
CA ALA A 297 -9.71 -11.90 13.59
C ALA A 297 -10.41 -10.74 12.88
N SER A 298 -11.54 -10.26 13.40
CA SER A 298 -12.28 -9.13 12.86
C SER A 298 -11.45 -7.84 12.89
N VAL A 299 -10.79 -7.55 14.01
CA VAL A 299 -9.89 -6.39 14.13
C VAL A 299 -8.70 -6.51 13.15
N ARG A 300 -8.07 -7.68 13.11
CA ARG A 300 -6.92 -7.92 12.22
C ARG A 300 -7.27 -7.83 10.74
N CYS A 301 -8.51 -8.15 10.37
CA CYS A 301 -8.97 -8.10 8.98
C CYS A 301 -8.79 -6.70 8.35
N SER A 302 -8.72 -5.64 9.15
CA SER A 302 -8.46 -4.28 8.67
C SER A 302 -7.16 -4.16 7.88
N ILE A 303 -6.12 -4.93 8.21
CA ILE A 303 -4.82 -4.89 7.52
C ILE A 303 -4.88 -5.51 6.12
N GLU A 304 -5.82 -6.45 5.89
CA GLU A 304 -5.99 -7.09 4.58
C GLU A 304 -6.41 -6.10 3.50
N TRP A 305 -7.14 -5.03 3.89
CA TRP A 305 -7.49 -3.93 2.99
C TRP A 305 -6.27 -3.20 2.45
N SER A 306 -5.26 -2.98 3.29
CA SER A 306 -4.00 -2.35 2.89
C SER A 306 -3.30 -3.16 1.80
N PHE A 307 -3.26 -4.48 1.96
CA PHE A 307 -2.71 -5.38 0.96
C PHE A 307 -3.57 -5.48 -0.31
N LEU A 308 -4.88 -5.42 -0.18
CA LEU A 308 -5.79 -5.36 -1.32
C LEU A 308 -5.50 -4.12 -2.18
N TRP A 309 -5.33 -2.96 -1.53
CA TRP A 309 -5.00 -1.72 -2.22
C TRP A 309 -3.66 -1.82 -2.93
N LEU A 310 -2.63 -2.26 -2.25
CA LEU A 310 -1.30 -2.45 -2.84
C LEU A 310 -1.37 -3.35 -4.07
N LYS A 311 -1.98 -4.52 -3.93
CA LYS A 311 -1.95 -5.57 -4.96
C LYS A 311 -2.94 -5.33 -6.10
N ARG A 312 -4.18 -4.93 -5.79
CA ARG A 312 -5.26 -4.81 -6.78
C ARG A 312 -5.44 -3.40 -7.31
N ILE A 313 -5.58 -2.43 -6.42
CA ILE A 313 -5.92 -1.07 -6.83
C ILE A 313 -4.73 -0.42 -7.53
N TYR A 314 -3.54 -0.54 -6.93
CA TYR A 314 -2.31 -0.01 -7.53
C TYR A 314 -1.60 -1.00 -8.45
N GLY A 315 -2.10 -2.25 -8.55
CA GLY A 315 -1.53 -3.25 -9.44
C GLY A 315 -0.05 -3.50 -9.18
N TYR A 316 0.36 -3.56 -7.91
CA TYR A 316 1.75 -3.93 -7.54
C TYR A 316 2.08 -5.35 -8.03
N ALA A 317 1.11 -5.96 -8.68
CA ALA A 317 1.20 -7.17 -9.45
C ALA A 317 1.38 -6.83 -10.93
N LYS A 318 2.34 -7.42 -11.60
CA LYS A 318 2.34 -7.50 -13.04
C LYS A 318 1.40 -8.64 -13.45
N GLY A 319 0.10 -8.38 -13.43
CA GLY A 319 -0.85 -9.24 -14.11
C GLY A 319 -0.73 -9.00 -15.61
N SER A 320 -0.64 -10.06 -16.40
CA SER A 320 -0.99 -9.98 -17.81
C SER A 320 -2.41 -9.37 -17.94
N SER A 321 -2.67 -8.74 -19.05
CA SER A 321 -3.93 -8.05 -19.37
C SER A 321 -5.17 -8.95 -19.28
N SER A 322 -5.51 -9.45 -18.11
CA SER A 322 -6.80 -10.02 -17.85
C SER A 322 -7.74 -8.88 -17.50
N LYS A 323 -8.70 -8.65 -18.38
CA LYS A 323 -9.87 -7.83 -18.15
C LYS A 323 -10.45 -8.17 -16.79
N VAL A 324 -10.11 -7.37 -15.77
CA VAL A 324 -10.82 -7.43 -14.49
C VAL A 324 -12.15 -6.75 -14.76
N PRO A 325 -13.28 -7.43 -14.72
CA PRO A 325 -14.57 -6.77 -14.75
C PRO A 325 -14.64 -5.92 -13.47
N PHE A 326 -14.65 -4.62 -13.65
CA PHE A 326 -14.96 -3.67 -12.60
C PHE A 326 -16.47 -3.80 -12.35
N ASN A 327 -16.86 -4.71 -11.50
CA ASN A 327 -18.21 -4.69 -10.97
C ASN A 327 -18.33 -3.45 -10.09
N LYS A 328 -19.40 -2.69 -10.37
CA LYS A 328 -19.89 -1.53 -9.63
C LYS A 328 -19.43 -1.58 -8.17
N GLU A 329 -18.88 -0.45 -7.71
CA GLU A 329 -18.86 -0.12 -6.29
C GLU A 329 -20.28 -0.32 -5.77
N GLU A 330 -20.56 -1.46 -5.20
CA GLU A 330 -21.67 -1.57 -4.28
C GLU A 330 -21.30 -0.66 -3.13
N ASN A 331 -22.12 0.35 -2.94
CA ASN A 331 -22.06 1.33 -1.88
C ASN A 331 -21.65 0.64 -0.58
N GLY A 332 -20.40 0.85 -0.19
CA GLY A 332 -19.81 0.14 0.91
C GLY A 332 -20.26 0.68 2.24
N HIS A 333 -21.41 0.28 2.68
CA HIS A 333 -21.70 0.20 4.09
C HIS A 333 -20.93 -0.99 4.66
N LEU A 334 -19.77 -0.73 5.24
CA LEU A 334 -19.15 -1.60 6.22
C LEU A 334 -19.97 -1.53 7.51
N SER A 335 -21.16 -2.08 7.49
CA SER A 335 -21.78 -2.58 8.70
C SER A 335 -21.11 -3.93 9.02
N CYS A 336 -20.06 -3.90 9.80
CA CYS A 336 -19.55 -5.04 10.51
C CYS A 336 -20.54 -5.40 11.63
N VAL A 337 -21.77 -5.70 11.28
CA VAL A 337 -22.76 -6.24 12.23
C VAL A 337 -23.59 -7.28 11.50
N THR A 338 -23.59 -8.42 12.13
CA THR A 338 -24.36 -9.63 11.93
C THR A 338 -23.71 -10.74 11.13
N ALA A 339 -23.29 -11.68 11.96
CA ALA A 339 -23.04 -13.05 11.58
C ALA A 339 -24.05 -13.58 10.57
N ARG A 340 -23.58 -13.87 9.36
CA ARG A 340 -23.98 -15.08 8.65
C ARG A 340 -23.06 -15.32 7.48
N SER A 341 -22.48 -16.48 7.55
CA SER A 341 -21.71 -17.21 6.59
C SER A 341 -20.24 -16.78 6.44
N PRO A 342 -19.39 -17.78 6.41
CA PRO A 342 -18.02 -17.56 6.04
C PRO A 342 -18.04 -16.95 4.66
N CYS A 343 -17.45 -15.78 4.48
CA CYS A 343 -16.95 -15.34 3.20
C CYS A 343 -15.91 -16.37 2.76
N GLU A 344 -16.34 -17.55 2.45
CA GLU A 344 -15.56 -18.44 1.61
C GLU A 344 -15.61 -17.86 0.23
N PRO A 345 -14.50 -17.45 -0.26
CA PRO A 345 -14.41 -16.72 -1.51
C PRO A 345 -14.55 -17.70 -2.66
N LYS A 346 -15.61 -17.54 -3.42
CA LYS A 346 -15.56 -17.86 -4.85
C LYS A 346 -14.43 -17.06 -5.56
N LEU A 347 -13.74 -16.21 -4.82
CA LEU A 347 -12.56 -15.42 -5.21
C LEU A 347 -11.24 -16.20 -5.17
N LYS A 348 -11.19 -17.41 -4.64
CA LYS A 348 -9.93 -18.19 -4.52
C LYS A 348 -9.42 -18.78 -5.83
N ARG A 349 -10.20 -18.82 -6.90
CA ARG A 349 -9.77 -19.46 -8.16
C ARG A 349 -9.08 -18.54 -9.17
N ASP A 350 -9.24 -17.20 -9.04
CA ASP A 350 -8.66 -16.26 -10.01
C ASP A 350 -7.40 -15.55 -9.49
N PHE A 351 -6.82 -16.02 -8.38
CA PHE A 351 -5.78 -15.34 -7.60
C PHE A 351 -4.44 -16.06 -7.50
N GLU A 352 -4.15 -16.99 -8.39
CA GLU A 352 -2.87 -17.73 -8.34
C GLU A 352 -1.67 -16.96 -8.92
N GLU A 353 -1.85 -15.79 -9.51
CA GLU A 353 -0.72 -14.94 -9.89
C GLU A 353 -0.38 -13.96 -8.77
N PHE A 354 0.63 -14.31 -7.97
CA PHE A 354 1.23 -13.37 -7.01
C PHE A 354 1.81 -12.16 -7.73
N PRO A 355 1.67 -10.97 -7.13
CA PRO A 355 2.27 -9.76 -7.68
C PRO A 355 3.77 -9.92 -7.85
N LYS A 356 4.30 -9.58 -9.01
CA LYS A 356 5.74 -9.62 -9.28
C LYS A 356 6.36 -8.26 -9.08
N VAL A 357 7.52 -8.23 -8.44
CA VAL A 357 8.32 -7.01 -8.30
C VAL A 357 8.71 -6.49 -9.69
N ARG A 358 8.74 -5.17 -9.81
CA ARG A 358 9.12 -4.51 -11.08
C ARG A 358 10.61 -4.29 -11.21
N TYR A 359 11.27 -3.99 -10.12
CA TYR A 359 12.68 -3.63 -10.09
C TYR A 359 13.54 -4.75 -9.51
N ARG A 360 14.83 -4.72 -9.81
CA ARG A 360 15.81 -5.59 -9.17
C ARG A 360 16.25 -4.94 -7.85
N GLY A 361 16.35 -5.73 -6.79
CA GLY A 361 16.74 -5.33 -5.44
C GLY A 361 15.55 -4.98 -4.53
N LEU A 362 15.73 -5.13 -3.22
CA LEU A 362 14.72 -4.85 -2.19
C LEU A 362 14.42 -3.35 -2.09
N ALA A 363 15.46 -2.52 -1.99
CA ALA A 363 15.33 -1.09 -1.73
C ALA A 363 14.45 -0.36 -2.76
N LYS A 364 14.59 -0.66 -4.05
CA LYS A 364 13.81 -0.02 -5.13
C LYS A 364 12.34 -0.42 -5.08
N ASN A 365 12.08 -1.70 -4.81
CA ASN A 365 10.71 -2.21 -4.68
C ASN A 365 10.06 -1.68 -3.41
N HIS A 366 10.80 -1.60 -2.31
CA HIS A 366 10.34 -1.01 -1.07
C HIS A 366 10.01 0.49 -1.21
N SER A 367 10.89 1.29 -1.83
CA SER A 367 10.63 2.71 -2.12
C SER A 367 9.32 2.92 -2.89
N ARG A 368 9.04 2.04 -3.85
CA ARG A 368 7.77 2.05 -4.56
C ARG A 368 6.59 1.67 -3.65
N ALA A 369 6.73 0.64 -2.80
CA ALA A 369 5.70 0.25 -1.85
C ALA A 369 5.40 1.39 -0.86
N LEU A 370 6.42 2.05 -0.33
CA LEU A 370 6.31 3.22 0.54
C LEU A 370 5.47 4.34 -0.08
N THR A 371 5.75 4.68 -1.35
CA THR A 371 4.95 5.68 -2.08
C THR A 371 3.48 5.25 -2.18
N LEU A 372 3.21 3.98 -2.48
CA LEU A 372 1.85 3.45 -2.57
C LEU A 372 1.13 3.43 -1.22
N PHE A 373 1.84 3.11 -0.14
CA PHE A 373 1.29 3.17 1.22
C PHE A 373 1.00 4.61 1.65
N ALA A 374 1.86 5.57 1.30
CA ALA A 374 1.57 6.99 1.53
C ALA A 374 0.30 7.44 0.79
N LEU A 375 0.14 7.07 -0.48
CA LEU A 375 -1.08 7.36 -1.25
C LEU A 375 -2.32 6.68 -0.67
N TYR A 376 -2.17 5.46 -0.17
CA TYR A 376 -3.25 4.76 0.53
C TYR A 376 -3.63 5.50 1.83
N ASN A 377 -2.66 5.94 2.62
CA ASN A 377 -2.89 6.72 3.83
C ASN A 377 -3.64 8.03 3.52
N CYS A 378 -3.23 8.77 2.48
CA CYS A 378 -3.94 9.98 2.05
C CYS A 378 -5.41 9.68 1.69
N TYR A 379 -5.67 8.58 0.99
CA TYR A 379 -7.03 8.16 0.67
C TYR A 379 -7.84 7.82 1.93
N ARG A 380 -7.25 7.10 2.88
CA ARG A 380 -7.90 6.74 4.16
C ARG A 380 -8.19 7.97 5.00
N LEU A 381 -7.24 8.90 5.07
CA LEU A 381 -7.39 10.13 5.83
C LEU A 381 -8.53 11.01 5.27
N ARG A 382 -8.65 11.14 3.96
CA ARG A 382 -9.78 11.84 3.34
C ARG A 382 -11.13 11.24 3.71
N LYS A 383 -11.23 9.90 3.72
CA LYS A 383 -12.46 9.23 4.18
C LYS A 383 -12.73 9.44 5.66
N TRP A 384 -11.68 9.49 6.48
CA TRP A 384 -11.81 9.75 7.91
C TRP A 384 -12.32 11.16 8.21
N CYS A 385 -11.81 12.16 7.50
CA CYS A 385 -12.19 13.57 7.67
C CYS A 385 -13.48 13.96 6.93
N ALA A 386 -14.03 13.08 6.09
CA ALA A 386 -15.28 13.35 5.38
C ALA A 386 -16.46 13.41 6.37
N PRO A 387 -17.39 14.38 6.23
CA PRO A 387 -18.59 14.39 7.04
C PRO A 387 -19.41 13.11 6.78
N PRO A 388 -20.12 12.59 7.81
CA PRO A 388 -20.84 11.32 7.71
C PRO A 388 -21.91 11.26 6.62
N GLU A 389 -22.35 12.39 6.09
CA GLU A 389 -23.36 12.48 5.02
C GLU A 389 -22.82 12.17 3.62
N LEU A 390 -21.50 12.11 3.42
CA LEU A 390 -20.86 11.79 2.15
C LEU A 390 -20.27 10.38 2.08
N SER A 391 -20.54 9.56 3.07
CA SER A 391 -20.05 8.17 3.14
C SER A 391 -21.05 7.13 2.58
N CYS A 392 -22.03 7.56 1.80
CA CYS A 392 -22.97 6.68 1.09
C CYS A 392 -22.54 6.42 -0.35
#